data_d30512504f3b58be8ba68047d4449093
#
_entry.id   d30512504f3b58be8ba68047d4449093
#
_cell.length_a   1.000
_cell.length_b   1.000
_cell.length_c   1.000
_cell.angle_alpha   90.00
_cell.angle_beta   90.00
_cell.angle_gamma   90.00
#
_symmetry.space_group_name_H-M   'P 1'
#
loop_
_entity.id
_entity.type
_entity.pdbx_description
1 polymer ?
#
loop_
_entity_poly.entity_id
_entity_poly.type
_entity_poly.pdbx_seq_one_letter_code
_entity_poly.pdbx_strand_id
1 'polypeptide(L)'
;MPSSISVPTSVKGGETIVITWGAATDPDGNLSGYILEKKTDSAGFSQIYKGSSRSLSDTIIVGSNTVQYRVRAYDSYGKVSSYRTSNVVTVTNNSAPEISGRDSDLGGKKAPFKISLSVGDKDGDTVNVVCKLNGSIVKTINNIKLNTNYDIEIDATRFNALALNARNEIEISATDSKATSYRRYTFARINSAPEIVIEKAIFGEQDKPFSFKYKVTDAEGDKCDVRILFGTKVLDFKKEVELGKEQTYTFSKLDFAKIPAGEISIKIEATDANEGVSSKLVTFNKAINGCGYVFKKETNAKVTQAIVSVSRKIDEKSTFKAYVCNNANDAAPAWEEVTEMMEKIYTLKNDKKTAAKWAFGLKVEVVRGKDAGDSYLNAIGYSYR
;
A
#
# COMPACT_ATOMS: atom_id res chain seq x y z
N MET A 1 41.51 22.92 -64.70
CA MET A 1 41.01 22.68 -63.36
C MET A 1 39.55 23.24 -63.28
N PRO A 2 38.59 22.47 -62.65
CA PRO A 2 37.26 22.99 -62.42
C PRO A 2 37.28 24.30 -61.65
N SER A 3 36.38 25.25 -62.03
CA SER A 3 36.38 26.61 -61.45
C SER A 3 35.85 26.68 -60.02
N SER A 4 34.97 25.75 -59.62
CA SER A 4 34.43 25.63 -58.26
C SER A 4 34.09 24.20 -57.94
N ILE A 5 33.86 23.92 -56.67
CA ILE A 5 33.13 22.73 -56.14
C ILE A 5 32.24 23.22 -54.99
N SER A 6 30.97 22.80 -54.98
CA SER A 6 29.99 23.21 -53.97
C SER A 6 29.39 22.02 -53.33
N VAL A 7 29.40 22.03 -52.01
CA VAL A 7 28.79 21.04 -51.11
C VAL A 7 28.25 21.78 -49.89
N PRO A 8 27.27 21.23 -49.12
CA PRO A 8 26.81 21.82 -47.87
C PRO A 8 27.94 21.88 -46.84
N THR A 9 27.77 22.65 -45.78
CA THR A 9 28.71 22.70 -44.64
C THR A 9 28.47 21.56 -43.64
N SER A 10 27.24 21.05 -43.56
CA SER A 10 26.84 19.92 -42.72
C SER A 10 25.74 19.10 -43.38
N VAL A 11 25.57 17.85 -42.92
CA VAL A 11 24.57 16.91 -43.43
C VAL A 11 24.28 15.87 -42.35
N LYS A 12 23.08 15.29 -42.33
CA LYS A 12 22.82 14.11 -41.48
C LYS A 12 23.32 12.82 -42.15
N GLY A 13 23.86 11.90 -41.38
CA GLY A 13 24.19 10.56 -41.85
C GLY A 13 22.95 9.88 -42.44
N GLY A 14 23.10 9.22 -43.60
CA GLY A 14 22.00 8.63 -44.34
C GLY A 14 21.32 9.57 -45.34
N GLU A 15 21.54 10.86 -45.26
CA GLU A 15 20.97 11.81 -46.24
C GLU A 15 21.79 11.82 -47.55
N THR A 16 21.10 12.17 -48.63
CA THR A 16 21.72 12.36 -49.96
C THR A 16 21.98 13.83 -50.23
N ILE A 17 23.21 14.16 -50.55
CA ILE A 17 23.61 15.53 -50.98
C ILE A 17 23.90 15.56 -52.45
N VAL A 18 23.78 16.74 -53.06
CA VAL A 18 24.16 16.98 -54.43
C VAL A 18 25.47 17.77 -54.41
N ILE A 19 26.51 17.16 -54.96
CA ILE A 19 27.81 17.79 -55.20
C ILE A 19 27.76 18.42 -56.60
N THR A 20 28.10 19.71 -56.72
CA THR A 20 28.19 20.38 -58.03
C THR A 20 29.56 21.01 -58.23
N TRP A 21 29.98 21.15 -59.49
CA TRP A 21 31.26 21.78 -59.80
C TRP A 21 31.19 22.64 -61.09
N GLY A 22 32.02 23.64 -61.11
CA GLY A 22 32.10 24.52 -62.24
C GLY A 22 32.85 23.88 -63.40
N ALA A 23 32.62 24.44 -64.57
CA ALA A 23 33.32 24.08 -65.84
C ALA A 23 34.84 24.19 -65.68
N ALA A 24 35.59 23.39 -66.42
CA ALA A 24 36.98 23.52 -66.66
C ALA A 24 37.18 24.01 -68.12
N THR A 25 38.25 24.76 -68.34
CA THR A 25 38.72 25.09 -69.68
C THR A 25 39.91 24.25 -70.02
N ASP A 26 39.99 23.83 -71.27
CA ASP A 26 41.10 23.06 -71.79
C ASP A 26 41.65 23.88 -72.97
N PRO A 27 42.96 24.23 -72.94
CA PRO A 27 43.57 25.02 -73.97
C PRO A 27 43.50 24.40 -75.39
N ASP A 28 43.59 23.07 -75.45
CA ASP A 28 43.59 22.30 -76.67
C ASP A 28 42.15 21.93 -77.12
N GLY A 29 41.12 22.26 -76.32
CA GLY A 29 39.70 22.05 -76.63
C GLY A 29 39.23 20.58 -76.58
N ASN A 30 40.00 19.69 -75.99
CA ASN A 30 39.74 18.27 -75.97
C ASN A 30 39.31 17.71 -74.57
N LEU A 31 38.68 18.59 -73.78
CA LEU A 31 38.11 18.17 -72.44
C LEU A 31 37.10 17.05 -72.61
N SER A 32 37.34 15.94 -71.89
CA SER A 32 36.49 14.74 -71.96
C SER A 32 35.59 14.59 -70.73
N GLY A 33 35.94 15.23 -69.61
CA GLY A 33 35.09 15.11 -68.43
C GLY A 33 35.79 15.39 -67.10
N TYR A 34 35.18 14.87 -66.04
CA TYR A 34 35.60 15.10 -64.66
C TYR A 34 35.75 13.80 -63.90
N ILE A 35 36.72 13.76 -62.95
CA ILE A 35 36.87 12.74 -61.98
C ILE A 35 36.60 13.35 -60.61
N LEU A 36 35.57 12.82 -59.91
CA LEU A 36 35.23 13.20 -58.54
C LEU A 36 35.70 12.13 -57.59
N GLU A 37 36.39 12.55 -56.56
CA GLU A 37 36.84 11.67 -55.48
C GLU A 37 36.23 12.12 -54.13
N LYS A 38 35.95 11.16 -53.28
CA LYS A 38 35.43 11.33 -51.93
C LYS A 38 36.41 10.84 -50.91
N LYS A 39 36.53 11.55 -49.81
CA LYS A 39 37.22 11.17 -48.60
C LYS A 39 36.21 11.12 -47.45
N THR A 40 36.19 10.04 -46.69
CA THR A 40 35.34 9.89 -45.50
C THR A 40 36.31 9.78 -44.29
N ASP A 41 36.07 10.61 -43.27
CA ASP A 41 36.88 10.67 -42.03
C ASP A 41 38.40 10.77 -42.34
N SER A 42 39.20 9.88 -41.76
CA SER A 42 40.65 9.81 -41.95
C SER A 42 41.08 8.98 -43.17
N ALA A 43 40.13 8.40 -43.95
CA ALA A 43 40.47 7.61 -45.13
C ALA A 43 41.11 8.46 -46.23
N GLY A 44 41.74 7.82 -47.19
CA GLY A 44 42.24 8.47 -48.39
C GLY A 44 41.12 8.87 -49.37
N PHE A 45 41.38 9.73 -50.30
CA PHE A 45 40.46 10.03 -51.40
C PHE A 45 40.32 8.84 -52.33
N SER A 46 39.09 8.46 -52.65
CA SER A 46 38.77 7.41 -53.60
C SER A 46 37.82 7.93 -54.67
N GLN A 47 37.96 7.48 -55.94
CA GLN A 47 37.10 7.89 -57.06
C GLN A 47 35.69 7.35 -56.88
N ILE A 48 34.71 8.24 -56.94
CA ILE A 48 33.28 7.92 -56.89
C ILE A 48 32.53 8.25 -58.20
N TYR A 49 33.16 9.03 -59.08
CA TYR A 49 32.58 9.40 -60.39
C TYR A 49 33.67 9.63 -61.40
N LYS A 50 33.37 9.31 -62.69
CA LYS A 50 34.10 9.70 -63.87
C LYS A 50 33.12 9.87 -65.03
N GLY A 51 33.04 11.04 -65.65
CA GLY A 51 32.09 11.31 -66.73
C GLY A 51 32.00 12.84 -67.04
N SER A 52 31.05 13.19 -67.92
CA SER A 52 30.90 14.56 -68.40
C SER A 52 29.97 15.42 -67.55
N SER A 53 29.18 14.84 -66.64
CA SER A 53 28.30 15.60 -65.74
C SER A 53 29.10 16.52 -64.81
N ARG A 54 28.46 17.62 -64.41
CA ARG A 54 28.98 18.56 -63.42
C ARG A 54 28.23 18.50 -62.08
N SER A 55 27.54 17.40 -61.84
CA SER A 55 26.87 17.11 -60.59
C SER A 55 26.86 15.61 -60.32
N LEU A 56 26.82 15.24 -59.03
CA LEU A 56 26.62 13.88 -58.55
C LEU A 56 25.83 13.94 -57.26
N SER A 57 24.87 13.03 -57.12
CA SER A 57 24.21 12.74 -55.84
C SER A 57 24.97 11.67 -55.07
N ASP A 58 25.29 11.88 -53.82
CA ASP A 58 25.98 10.94 -52.96
C ASP A 58 25.26 10.81 -51.63
N THR A 59 24.99 9.58 -51.20
CA THR A 59 24.39 9.25 -49.90
C THR A 59 25.47 9.10 -48.85
N ILE A 60 25.34 9.88 -47.77
CA ILE A 60 26.33 9.90 -46.69
C ILE A 60 26.20 8.69 -45.81
N ILE A 61 27.29 8.01 -45.56
CA ILE A 61 27.32 6.81 -44.69
C ILE A 61 26.99 7.21 -43.26
N VAL A 62 25.98 6.55 -42.67
CA VAL A 62 25.65 6.68 -41.22
C VAL A 62 26.86 6.29 -40.40
N GLY A 63 27.21 7.07 -39.36
CA GLY A 63 28.34 6.80 -38.47
C GLY A 63 29.65 7.46 -38.90
N SER A 64 29.76 8.05 -40.15
CA SER A 64 30.87 8.91 -40.48
C SER A 64 30.76 10.26 -39.76
N ASN A 65 31.90 10.93 -39.52
CA ASN A 65 31.94 12.22 -38.87
C ASN A 65 32.17 13.36 -39.86
N THR A 66 32.91 13.08 -40.94
CA THR A 66 33.22 14.07 -41.96
C THR A 66 33.27 13.44 -43.36
N VAL A 67 32.90 14.23 -44.34
CA VAL A 67 33.18 13.89 -45.77
C VAL A 67 33.77 15.10 -46.48
N GLN A 68 34.63 14.84 -47.44
CA GLN A 68 35.25 15.86 -48.28
C GLN A 68 35.38 15.38 -49.70
N TYR A 69 35.19 16.25 -50.65
CA TYR A 69 35.21 15.92 -52.06
C TYR A 69 36.31 16.72 -52.75
N ARG A 70 36.88 16.15 -53.81
CA ARG A 70 37.76 16.86 -54.74
C ARG A 70 37.47 16.43 -56.17
N VAL A 71 37.57 17.35 -57.08
CA VAL A 71 37.27 17.14 -58.49
C VAL A 71 38.41 17.63 -59.34
N ARG A 72 38.74 16.92 -60.42
CA ARG A 72 39.66 17.32 -61.47
C ARG A 72 39.10 17.04 -62.84
N ALA A 73 39.54 17.77 -63.85
CA ALA A 73 39.18 17.53 -65.24
C ALA A 73 40.18 16.53 -65.89
N TYR A 74 39.72 15.83 -66.91
CA TYR A 74 40.54 14.99 -67.74
C TYR A 74 40.23 15.22 -69.20
N ASP A 75 41.26 15.07 -70.11
CA ASP A 75 41.13 15.21 -71.55
C ASP A 75 41.01 13.89 -72.27
N SER A 76 40.86 13.88 -73.59
CA SER A 76 40.77 12.67 -74.44
C SER A 76 42.08 11.86 -74.50
N TYR A 77 43.24 12.39 -74.10
CA TYR A 77 44.53 11.75 -74.01
C TYR A 77 44.84 11.21 -72.57
N GLY A 78 43.90 11.39 -71.64
CA GLY A 78 44.05 10.88 -70.26
C GLY A 78 44.86 11.82 -69.36
N LYS A 79 45.29 13.00 -69.81
CA LYS A 79 45.91 13.95 -68.90
C LYS A 79 44.88 14.55 -67.94
N VAL A 80 45.30 14.95 -66.77
CA VAL A 80 44.42 15.42 -65.71
C VAL A 80 44.86 16.78 -65.17
N SER A 81 43.88 17.58 -64.76
CA SER A 81 44.17 18.90 -64.14
C SER A 81 44.49 18.72 -62.64
N SER A 82 44.93 19.78 -61.97
CA SER A 82 44.98 19.89 -60.54
C SER A 82 43.56 19.72 -59.95
N TYR A 83 43.47 19.28 -58.68
CA TYR A 83 42.21 19.16 -57.99
C TYR A 83 41.66 20.53 -57.51
N ARG A 84 40.35 20.64 -57.58
CA ARG A 84 39.56 21.59 -56.77
C ARG A 84 38.98 20.79 -55.62
N THR A 85 39.31 21.16 -54.35
CA THR A 85 38.84 20.49 -53.14
C THR A 85 37.76 21.32 -52.49
N SER A 86 36.71 20.66 -51.97
CA SER A 86 35.58 21.27 -51.23
C SER A 86 36.00 21.64 -49.79
N ASN A 87 35.13 22.40 -49.13
CA ASN A 87 35.15 22.41 -47.66
C ASN A 87 34.93 20.98 -47.11
N VAL A 88 35.29 20.73 -45.88
CA VAL A 88 34.90 19.53 -45.14
C VAL A 88 33.44 19.68 -44.76
N VAL A 89 32.64 18.68 -45.06
CA VAL A 89 31.23 18.55 -44.65
C VAL A 89 31.19 17.82 -43.30
N THR A 90 30.63 18.45 -42.30
CA THR A 90 30.40 17.80 -40.98
C THR A 90 29.19 16.89 -41.10
N VAL A 91 29.35 15.63 -40.67
CA VAL A 91 28.22 14.65 -40.64
C VAL A 91 27.68 14.58 -39.22
N THR A 92 26.39 14.91 -39.07
CA THR A 92 25.66 14.73 -37.83
C THR A 92 24.94 13.38 -37.88
N ASN A 93 25.20 12.52 -36.88
CA ASN A 93 24.53 11.24 -36.80
C ASN A 93 23.34 11.36 -35.85
N ASN A 94 22.28 10.56 -36.11
CA ASN A 94 21.14 10.47 -35.21
C ASN A 94 21.57 9.94 -33.84
N SER A 95 21.19 10.62 -32.79
CA SER A 95 21.26 10.18 -31.41
C SER A 95 19.92 9.59 -31.01
N ALA A 96 19.93 8.42 -30.38
CA ALA A 96 18.69 7.88 -29.85
C ALA A 96 18.14 8.77 -28.73
N PRO A 97 16.80 8.84 -28.56
CA PRO A 97 16.20 9.54 -27.43
C PRO A 97 16.75 9.04 -26.10
N GLU A 98 16.89 9.91 -25.12
CA GLU A 98 17.35 9.55 -23.77
C GLU A 98 16.20 9.65 -22.78
N ILE A 99 15.84 8.51 -22.14
CA ILE A 99 14.83 8.45 -21.08
C ILE A 99 15.54 8.64 -19.73
N SER A 100 15.09 9.61 -18.93
CA SER A 100 15.67 9.91 -17.61
C SER A 100 15.60 8.72 -16.65
N GLY A 101 16.45 8.75 -15.64
CA GLY A 101 16.53 7.71 -14.60
C GLY A 101 17.31 6.46 -15.03
N ARG A 102 17.11 5.35 -14.33
CA ARG A 102 17.76 4.05 -14.57
C ARG A 102 16.73 2.94 -14.47
N ASP A 103 17.00 1.81 -15.08
CA ASP A 103 16.27 0.57 -14.82
C ASP A 103 16.39 0.22 -13.35
N SER A 104 15.28 -0.11 -12.71
CA SER A 104 15.27 -0.38 -11.28
C SER A 104 14.10 -1.27 -10.87
N ASP A 105 14.27 -1.93 -9.73
CA ASP A 105 13.18 -2.56 -9.00
C ASP A 105 12.57 -1.52 -8.05
N LEU A 106 11.26 -1.31 -8.19
CA LEU A 106 10.47 -0.39 -7.37
C LEU A 106 9.98 -1.06 -6.07
N GLY A 107 10.29 -2.34 -5.88
CA GLY A 107 9.90 -3.13 -4.71
C GLY A 107 8.40 -3.43 -4.62
N GLY A 108 7.95 -3.77 -3.40
CA GLY A 108 6.55 -4.04 -3.14
C GLY A 108 5.70 -2.77 -3.15
N LYS A 109 4.57 -2.82 -3.86
CA LYS A 109 3.57 -1.74 -3.91
C LYS A 109 2.25 -2.23 -3.31
N LYS A 110 1.70 -1.44 -2.40
CA LYS A 110 0.41 -1.71 -1.74
C LYS A 110 -0.75 -0.92 -2.32
N ALA A 111 -0.46 0.06 -3.19
CA ALA A 111 -1.46 0.97 -3.76
C ALA A 111 -1.05 1.40 -5.18
N PRO A 112 -1.99 1.90 -6.00
CA PRO A 112 -1.70 2.58 -7.26
C PRO A 112 -0.61 3.64 -7.10
N PHE A 113 0.24 3.80 -8.12
CA PHE A 113 1.39 4.69 -8.05
C PHE A 113 1.69 5.33 -9.39
N LYS A 114 2.60 6.32 -9.38
CA LYS A 114 3.08 7.02 -10.57
C LYS A 114 4.58 6.89 -10.69
N ILE A 115 5.04 6.91 -11.94
CA ILE A 115 6.45 7.02 -12.30
C ILE A 115 6.61 8.33 -13.06
N SER A 116 7.48 9.21 -12.59
CA SER A 116 7.82 10.44 -13.29
C SER A 116 9.09 10.24 -14.11
N LEU A 117 9.05 10.65 -15.37
CA LEU A 117 10.18 10.62 -16.28
C LEU A 117 10.19 11.84 -17.20
N SER A 118 11.33 12.13 -17.76
CA SER A 118 11.49 13.05 -18.89
C SER A 118 12.23 12.36 -20.03
N VAL A 119 12.02 12.86 -21.24
CA VAL A 119 12.71 12.36 -22.43
C VAL A 119 13.43 13.54 -23.09
N GLY A 120 14.70 13.35 -23.38
CA GLY A 120 15.52 14.26 -24.15
C GLY A 120 15.88 13.66 -25.52
N ASP A 121 16.21 14.52 -26.46
CA ASP A 121 16.80 14.14 -27.74
C ASP A 121 17.83 15.19 -28.12
N LYS A 122 19.08 14.74 -28.45
CA LYS A 122 20.19 15.65 -28.75
C LYS A 122 20.00 16.37 -30.07
N ASP A 123 19.32 15.73 -31.01
CA ASP A 123 19.11 16.27 -32.36
C ASP A 123 17.83 17.11 -32.43
N GLY A 124 17.03 17.10 -31.33
CA GLY A 124 15.75 17.78 -31.25
C GLY A 124 14.66 17.14 -32.12
N ASP A 125 14.85 15.87 -32.46
CA ASP A 125 13.89 15.12 -33.28
C ASP A 125 12.57 14.90 -32.50
N THR A 126 11.49 14.71 -33.24
CA THR A 126 10.17 14.38 -32.67
C THR A 126 10.19 13.00 -32.07
N VAL A 127 9.87 12.89 -30.78
CA VAL A 127 9.90 11.62 -30.06
C VAL A 127 8.49 11.19 -29.65
N ASN A 128 8.18 9.92 -29.86
CA ASN A 128 6.97 9.24 -29.38
C ASN A 128 7.33 8.31 -28.23
N VAL A 129 6.47 8.24 -27.22
CA VAL A 129 6.67 7.40 -26.03
C VAL A 129 5.51 6.43 -25.88
N VAL A 130 5.82 5.16 -25.64
CA VAL A 130 4.84 4.12 -25.29
C VAL A 130 5.25 3.51 -23.96
N CYS A 131 4.31 3.46 -23.03
CA CYS A 131 4.45 2.76 -21.75
C CYS A 131 3.60 1.50 -21.77
N LYS A 132 4.17 0.38 -21.37
CA LYS A 132 3.48 -0.92 -21.24
C LYS A 132 3.63 -1.47 -19.83
N LEU A 133 2.58 -2.11 -19.33
CA LEU A 133 2.59 -2.92 -18.13
C LEU A 133 2.37 -4.38 -18.54
N ASN A 134 3.32 -5.25 -18.26
CA ASN A 134 3.30 -6.67 -18.66
C ASN A 134 2.96 -6.86 -20.15
N GLY A 135 3.54 -6.01 -21.01
CA GLY A 135 3.30 -6.00 -22.45
C GLY A 135 2.04 -5.25 -22.93
N SER A 136 1.09 -4.93 -22.05
CA SER A 136 -0.14 -4.19 -22.37
C SER A 136 0.08 -2.69 -22.31
N ILE A 137 -0.41 -1.94 -23.32
CA ILE A 137 -0.24 -0.47 -23.36
C ILE A 137 -1.02 0.19 -22.22
N VAL A 138 -0.29 0.96 -21.42
CA VAL A 138 -0.83 1.82 -20.36
C VAL A 138 -1.05 3.24 -20.89
N LYS A 139 -0.06 3.78 -21.61
CA LYS A 139 -0.07 5.14 -22.11
C LYS A 139 0.74 5.29 -23.39
N THR A 140 0.25 6.10 -24.32
CA THR A 140 0.99 6.56 -25.49
C THR A 140 1.02 8.08 -25.48
N ILE A 141 2.18 8.67 -25.73
CA ILE A 141 2.37 10.11 -25.84
C ILE A 141 3.06 10.36 -27.18
N ASN A 142 2.33 10.92 -28.12
CA ASN A 142 2.89 11.30 -29.41
C ASN A 142 3.46 12.70 -29.32
N ASN A 143 4.60 12.94 -30.01
CA ASN A 143 5.29 14.23 -30.04
C ASN A 143 5.51 14.79 -28.62
N ILE A 144 6.14 14.00 -27.75
CA ILE A 144 6.40 14.42 -26.38
C ILE A 144 7.21 15.71 -26.34
N LYS A 145 6.85 16.64 -25.46
CA LYS A 145 7.66 17.84 -25.22
C LYS A 145 8.95 17.42 -24.51
N LEU A 146 10.07 17.58 -25.23
CA LEU A 146 11.38 17.18 -24.69
C LEU A 146 11.75 17.94 -23.41
N ASN A 147 12.50 17.26 -22.54
CA ASN A 147 13.03 17.78 -21.27
C ASN A 147 11.93 18.29 -20.31
N THR A 148 10.72 17.73 -20.43
CA THR A 148 9.59 18.01 -19.54
C THR A 148 9.22 16.74 -18.77
N ASN A 149 8.90 16.86 -17.49
CA ASN A 149 8.46 15.72 -16.69
C ASN A 149 7.04 15.29 -17.03
N TYR A 150 6.86 14.00 -17.15
CA TYR A 150 5.58 13.34 -17.38
C TYR A 150 5.34 12.25 -16.35
N ASP A 151 4.11 12.17 -15.85
CA ASP A 151 3.68 11.09 -14.97
C ASP A 151 3.02 9.97 -15.77
N ILE A 152 3.52 8.78 -15.57
CA ILE A 152 2.89 7.53 -15.99
C ILE A 152 2.21 6.92 -14.77
N GLU A 153 0.90 6.84 -14.81
CA GLU A 153 0.08 6.33 -13.71
C GLU A 153 -0.28 4.87 -13.94
N ILE A 154 0.00 4.05 -12.95
CA ILE A 154 -0.58 2.72 -12.80
C ILE A 154 -1.82 2.91 -11.91
N ASP A 155 -2.98 3.07 -12.55
CA ASP A 155 -4.26 3.36 -11.90
C ASP A 155 -4.81 2.16 -11.10
N ALA A 156 -5.84 2.42 -10.31
CA ALA A 156 -6.44 1.41 -9.43
C ALA A 156 -6.96 0.18 -10.20
N THR A 157 -7.56 0.37 -11.37
CA THR A 157 -8.10 -0.73 -12.17
C THR A 157 -7.00 -1.68 -12.61
N ARG A 158 -5.90 -1.14 -13.14
CA ARG A 158 -4.75 -1.94 -13.58
C ARG A 158 -4.01 -2.55 -12.42
N PHE A 159 -3.79 -1.77 -11.36
CA PHE A 159 -3.07 -2.22 -10.18
C PHE A 159 -3.79 -3.39 -9.49
N ASN A 160 -5.11 -3.26 -9.26
CA ASN A 160 -5.90 -4.29 -8.58
C ASN A 160 -6.10 -5.58 -9.40
N ALA A 161 -5.94 -5.52 -10.73
CA ALA A 161 -5.96 -6.69 -11.60
C ALA A 161 -4.67 -7.52 -11.56
N LEU A 162 -3.58 -7.02 -10.96
CA LEU A 162 -2.32 -7.75 -10.84
C LEU A 162 -2.42 -8.81 -9.75
N ALA A 163 -1.82 -9.98 -9.99
CA ALA A 163 -1.70 -11.01 -8.98
C ALA A 163 -0.77 -10.57 -7.84
N LEU A 164 -1.13 -10.91 -6.59
CA LEU A 164 -0.29 -10.64 -5.42
C LEU A 164 1.05 -11.37 -5.54
N ASN A 165 2.11 -10.73 -5.10
CA ASN A 165 3.49 -11.21 -5.06
C ASN A 165 4.08 -11.61 -6.43
N ALA A 166 3.34 -11.40 -7.53
CA ALA A 166 3.87 -11.61 -8.88
C ALA A 166 4.79 -10.46 -9.28
N ARG A 167 5.88 -10.80 -9.96
CA ARG A 167 6.75 -9.81 -10.58
C ARG A 167 6.04 -9.19 -11.78
N ASN A 168 5.96 -7.88 -11.81
CA ASN A 168 5.40 -7.09 -12.90
C ASN A 168 6.50 -6.23 -13.52
N GLU A 169 6.40 -5.98 -14.82
CA GLU A 169 7.33 -5.12 -15.56
C GLU A 169 6.60 -3.94 -16.20
N ILE A 170 7.16 -2.76 -16.03
CA ILE A 170 6.81 -1.56 -16.77
C ILE A 170 7.93 -1.31 -17.76
N GLU A 171 7.63 -1.36 -19.06
CA GLU A 171 8.53 -1.00 -20.14
C GLU A 171 8.10 0.33 -20.75
N ILE A 172 9.04 1.26 -20.81
CA ILE A 172 8.87 2.56 -21.46
C ILE A 172 9.80 2.58 -22.66
N SER A 173 9.27 2.80 -23.85
CA SER A 173 10.03 3.00 -25.08
C SER A 173 9.86 4.43 -25.58
N ALA A 174 10.96 5.06 -25.98
CA ALA A 174 10.98 6.36 -26.63
C ALA A 174 11.63 6.20 -28.02
N THR A 175 10.95 6.62 -29.07
CA THR A 175 11.42 6.50 -30.46
C THR A 175 11.32 7.82 -31.18
N ASP A 176 12.37 8.17 -31.93
CA ASP A 176 12.46 9.30 -32.86
C ASP A 176 12.19 8.87 -34.34
N SER A 177 11.64 7.67 -34.56
CA SER A 177 11.46 6.99 -35.83
C SER A 177 12.71 6.34 -36.45
N LYS A 178 13.91 6.69 -35.99
CA LYS A 178 15.20 6.16 -36.47
C LYS A 178 15.86 5.25 -35.45
N ALA A 179 15.69 5.56 -34.17
CA ALA A 179 16.22 4.83 -33.03
C ALA A 179 15.19 4.75 -31.91
N THR A 180 15.35 3.76 -31.02
CA THR A 180 14.48 3.55 -29.89
C THR A 180 15.32 3.27 -28.63
N SER A 181 14.99 3.95 -27.56
CA SER A 181 15.53 3.69 -26.23
C SER A 181 14.47 3.09 -25.33
N TYR A 182 14.91 2.36 -24.32
CA TYR A 182 14.05 1.69 -23.37
C TYR A 182 14.40 2.04 -21.94
N ARG A 183 13.38 2.03 -21.06
CA ARG A 183 13.51 2.09 -19.61
C ARG A 183 12.60 1.04 -19.00
N ARG A 184 13.14 0.23 -18.06
CA ARG A 184 12.38 -0.86 -17.44
C ARG A 184 12.36 -0.71 -15.94
N TYR A 185 11.18 -0.92 -15.36
CA TYR A 185 10.96 -0.98 -13.93
C TYR A 185 10.26 -2.29 -13.61
N THR A 186 10.67 -2.90 -12.49
CA THR A 186 9.98 -4.06 -11.95
C THR A 186 9.36 -3.74 -10.60
N PHE A 187 8.29 -4.41 -10.24
CA PHE A 187 7.66 -4.30 -8.94
C PHE A 187 6.78 -5.52 -8.68
N ALA A 188 6.41 -5.73 -7.41
CA ALA A 188 5.39 -6.68 -7.02
C ALA A 188 4.21 -5.98 -6.37
N ARG A 189 2.97 -6.37 -6.69
CA ARG A 189 1.82 -6.01 -5.88
C ARG A 189 1.87 -6.84 -4.60
N ILE A 190 1.87 -6.20 -3.45
CA ILE A 190 1.86 -6.89 -2.14
C ILE A 190 0.60 -6.55 -1.38
N ASN A 191 0.18 -7.45 -0.51
CA ASN A 191 -1.00 -7.29 0.32
C ASN A 191 -0.86 -6.10 1.28
N SER A 192 -1.97 -5.40 1.54
CA SER A 192 -2.12 -4.42 2.62
C SER A 192 -2.87 -5.06 3.77
N ALA A 193 -2.37 -4.95 4.99
CA ALA A 193 -3.15 -5.40 6.15
C ALA A 193 -4.43 -4.57 6.30
N PRO A 194 -5.50 -5.14 6.87
CA PRO A 194 -6.75 -4.43 7.13
C PRO A 194 -6.53 -3.18 7.97
N GLU A 195 -7.36 -2.18 7.80
CA GLU A 195 -7.40 -1.00 8.65
C GLU A 195 -8.55 -1.09 9.64
N ILE A 196 -8.26 -0.89 10.95
CA ILE A 196 -9.26 -0.84 12.01
C ILE A 196 -9.47 0.61 12.42
N VAL A 197 -10.69 1.10 12.31
CA VAL A 197 -11.10 2.43 12.79
C VAL A 197 -11.97 2.25 14.02
N ILE A 198 -11.64 2.94 15.10
CA ILE A 198 -12.38 2.95 16.37
C ILE A 198 -12.89 4.38 16.60
N GLU A 199 -14.18 4.55 16.81
CA GLU A 199 -14.78 5.86 17.07
C GLU A 199 -14.28 6.44 18.41
N LYS A 200 -14.23 5.60 19.45
CA LYS A 200 -13.73 5.94 20.78
C LYS A 200 -12.86 4.82 21.31
N ALA A 201 -11.60 5.09 21.55
CA ALA A 201 -10.62 4.09 22.01
C ALA A 201 -10.39 4.14 23.54
N ILE A 202 -10.71 5.25 24.22
CA ILE A 202 -10.49 5.45 25.65
C ILE A 202 -11.81 5.72 26.34
N PHE A 203 -12.21 4.86 27.27
CA PHE A 203 -13.53 4.90 27.91
C PHE A 203 -13.51 5.43 29.37
N GLY A 204 -12.34 5.72 29.92
CA GLY A 204 -12.21 6.15 31.31
C GLY A 204 -12.61 5.06 32.32
N GLU A 205 -13.18 5.44 33.47
CA GLU A 205 -13.61 4.48 34.49
C GLU A 205 -14.91 3.77 34.10
N GLN A 206 -14.95 2.46 34.27
CA GLN A 206 -16.10 1.58 33.98
C GLN A 206 -16.34 0.63 35.14
N ASP A 207 -17.51 0.69 35.75
CA ASP A 207 -17.97 -0.20 36.81
C ASP A 207 -19.01 -1.24 36.34
N LYS A 208 -19.47 -1.12 35.10
CA LYS A 208 -20.49 -1.97 34.46
C LYS A 208 -20.09 -2.32 33.05
N PRO A 209 -20.62 -3.44 32.50
CA PRO A 209 -20.47 -3.78 31.10
C PRO A 209 -20.88 -2.59 30.20
N PHE A 210 -20.09 -2.34 29.18
CA PHE A 210 -20.33 -1.31 28.17
C PHE A 210 -20.08 -1.85 26.76
N SER A 211 -20.32 -1.00 25.77
CA SER A 211 -20.09 -1.36 24.37
C SER A 211 -19.12 -0.37 23.74
N PHE A 212 -18.41 -0.84 22.72
CA PHE A 212 -17.64 0.03 21.83
C PHE A 212 -17.88 -0.37 20.36
N LYS A 213 -17.62 0.59 19.48
CA LYS A 213 -17.85 0.46 18.05
C LYS A 213 -16.52 0.52 17.31
N TYR A 214 -16.43 -0.28 16.26
CA TYR A 214 -15.28 -0.32 15.37
C TYR A 214 -15.74 -0.62 13.95
N LYS A 215 -14.87 -0.31 12.98
CA LYS A 215 -15.06 -0.59 11.57
C LYS A 215 -13.77 -1.16 11.02
N VAL A 216 -13.88 -2.12 10.12
CA VAL A 216 -12.73 -2.69 9.39
C VAL A 216 -12.88 -2.35 7.93
N THR A 217 -11.80 -1.90 7.32
CA THR A 217 -11.68 -1.69 5.88
C THR A 217 -10.44 -2.42 5.38
N ASP A 218 -10.46 -2.77 4.12
CA ASP A 218 -9.33 -3.41 3.45
C ASP A 218 -9.15 -2.78 2.07
N ALA A 219 -7.90 -2.47 1.70
CA ALA A 219 -7.61 -1.75 0.46
C ALA A 219 -7.83 -2.60 -0.78
N GLU A 220 -7.66 -3.91 -0.66
CA GLU A 220 -7.90 -4.90 -1.71
C GLU A 220 -9.35 -5.38 -1.74
N GLY A 221 -10.12 -5.10 -0.68
CA GLY A 221 -11.47 -5.61 -0.49
C GLY A 221 -11.52 -7.06 -0.02
N ASP A 222 -10.43 -7.53 0.59
CA ASP A 222 -10.32 -8.90 1.08
C ASP A 222 -11.23 -9.12 2.30
N LYS A 223 -11.79 -10.32 2.41
CA LYS A 223 -12.58 -10.72 3.58
C LYS A 223 -11.70 -10.73 4.82
N CYS A 224 -12.20 -10.12 5.90
CA CYS A 224 -11.47 -9.97 7.15
C CYS A 224 -12.17 -10.69 8.31
N ASP A 225 -11.39 -11.46 9.05
CA ASP A 225 -11.79 -12.02 10.34
C ASP A 225 -11.38 -11.07 11.46
N VAL A 226 -12.24 -10.94 12.49
CA VAL A 226 -11.98 -10.06 13.63
C VAL A 226 -12.03 -10.82 14.95
N ARG A 227 -11.03 -10.60 15.79
CA ARG A 227 -10.95 -11.09 17.17
C ARG A 227 -10.93 -9.93 18.15
N ILE A 228 -11.71 -10.05 19.21
CA ILE A 228 -11.65 -9.17 20.38
C ILE A 228 -10.97 -9.95 21.50
N LEU A 229 -9.86 -9.43 22.02
CA LEU A 229 -9.01 -10.16 22.97
C LEU A 229 -8.76 -9.35 24.24
N PHE A 230 -8.76 -10.06 25.37
CA PHE A 230 -8.19 -9.61 26.63
C PHE A 230 -6.95 -10.47 26.94
N GLY A 231 -5.77 -9.90 26.84
CA GLY A 231 -4.53 -10.67 26.83
C GLY A 231 -4.52 -11.68 25.67
N THR A 232 -4.42 -12.95 25.99
CA THR A 232 -4.51 -14.06 25.01
C THR A 232 -5.91 -14.65 24.88
N LYS A 233 -6.85 -14.27 25.77
CA LYS A 233 -8.21 -14.80 25.77
C LYS A 233 -9.05 -14.11 24.70
N VAL A 234 -9.64 -14.88 23.80
CA VAL A 234 -10.63 -14.41 22.83
C VAL A 234 -11.97 -14.20 23.58
N LEU A 235 -12.46 -12.96 23.52
CA LEU A 235 -13.76 -12.56 24.07
C LEU A 235 -14.86 -12.65 23.01
N ASP A 236 -14.52 -12.35 21.74
CA ASP A 236 -15.42 -12.43 20.59
C ASP A 236 -14.62 -12.77 19.31
N PHE A 237 -15.27 -13.47 18.40
CA PHE A 237 -14.73 -13.78 17.09
C PHE A 237 -15.82 -13.63 16.02
N LYS A 238 -15.55 -12.81 15.03
CA LYS A 238 -16.42 -12.63 13.86
C LYS A 238 -15.67 -13.00 12.60
N LYS A 239 -16.20 -13.96 11.88
CA LYS A 239 -15.66 -14.40 10.60
C LYS A 239 -16.20 -13.51 9.48
N GLU A 240 -15.33 -13.14 8.53
CA GLU A 240 -15.70 -12.44 7.29
C GLU A 240 -16.61 -11.22 7.53
N VAL A 241 -16.17 -10.29 8.39
CA VAL A 241 -16.96 -9.09 8.70
C VAL A 241 -17.25 -8.27 7.43
N GLU A 242 -18.41 -7.60 7.39
CA GLU A 242 -18.77 -6.69 6.32
C GLU A 242 -17.87 -5.45 6.37
N LEU A 243 -17.06 -5.26 5.31
CA LEU A 243 -16.10 -4.15 5.24
C LEU A 243 -16.81 -2.79 5.17
N GLY A 244 -16.21 -1.80 5.82
CA GLY A 244 -16.76 -0.45 5.86
C GLY A 244 -17.97 -0.28 6.76
N LYS A 245 -18.57 -1.35 7.28
CA LYS A 245 -19.72 -1.32 8.16
C LYS A 245 -19.32 -1.25 9.63
N GLU A 246 -20.06 -0.44 10.39
CA GLU A 246 -19.87 -0.34 11.83
C GLU A 246 -20.24 -1.66 12.53
N GLN A 247 -19.34 -2.16 13.34
CA GLN A 247 -19.50 -3.30 14.22
C GLN A 247 -19.57 -2.84 15.67
N THR A 248 -20.35 -3.54 16.48
CA THR A 248 -20.41 -3.27 17.93
C THR A 248 -19.97 -4.52 18.69
N TYR A 249 -19.09 -4.33 19.67
CA TYR A 249 -18.82 -5.30 20.69
C TYR A 249 -19.41 -4.83 22.01
N THR A 250 -20.11 -5.73 22.71
CA THR A 250 -20.73 -5.48 24.02
C THR A 250 -20.18 -6.50 25.03
N PHE A 251 -19.59 -6.03 26.11
CA PHE A 251 -19.16 -6.93 27.18
C PHE A 251 -20.34 -7.69 27.76
N SER A 252 -20.26 -9.01 27.81
CA SER A 252 -21.18 -9.80 28.64
C SER A 252 -20.92 -9.49 30.12
N LYS A 253 -21.96 -9.64 30.97
CA LYS A 253 -21.80 -9.51 32.43
C LYS A 253 -20.72 -10.43 32.98
N LEU A 254 -20.65 -11.67 32.44
CA LEU A 254 -19.70 -12.68 32.88
C LEU A 254 -18.26 -12.35 32.46
N ASP A 255 -18.04 -11.92 31.20
CA ASP A 255 -16.69 -11.57 30.76
C ASP A 255 -16.19 -10.32 31.45
N PHE A 256 -17.07 -9.30 31.62
CA PHE A 256 -16.71 -8.11 32.36
C PHE A 256 -16.36 -8.40 33.81
N ALA A 257 -17.11 -9.31 34.47
CA ALA A 257 -16.83 -9.73 35.86
C ALA A 257 -15.47 -10.42 36.02
N LYS A 258 -15.01 -11.16 35.01
CA LYS A 258 -13.72 -11.87 34.98
C LYS A 258 -12.51 -10.98 34.72
N ILE A 259 -12.71 -9.76 34.23
CA ILE A 259 -11.63 -8.79 34.03
C ILE A 259 -11.24 -8.22 35.40
N PRO A 260 -9.96 -8.17 35.78
CA PRO A 260 -9.51 -7.60 37.04
C PRO A 260 -9.78 -6.09 37.11
N ALA A 261 -9.73 -5.52 38.31
CA ALA A 261 -9.75 -4.07 38.52
C ALA A 261 -8.44 -3.42 38.03
N GLY A 262 -8.51 -2.14 37.66
CA GLY A 262 -7.38 -1.34 37.21
C GLY A 262 -7.39 -1.06 35.70
N GLU A 263 -6.26 -0.65 35.18
CA GLU A 263 -6.12 -0.32 33.76
C GLU A 263 -6.19 -1.56 32.88
N ILE A 264 -7.08 -1.53 31.92
CA ILE A 264 -7.40 -2.65 31.03
C ILE A 264 -7.20 -2.21 29.57
N SER A 265 -6.59 -3.09 28.81
CA SER A 265 -6.47 -2.95 27.35
C SER A 265 -7.15 -4.15 26.66
N ILE A 266 -8.10 -3.86 25.81
CA ILE A 266 -8.75 -4.84 24.92
C ILE A 266 -8.17 -4.66 23.53
N LYS A 267 -7.65 -5.73 22.95
CA LYS A 267 -7.11 -5.72 21.59
C LYS A 267 -8.20 -6.12 20.60
N ILE A 268 -8.42 -5.29 19.59
CA ILE A 268 -9.14 -5.64 18.38
C ILE A 268 -8.08 -6.05 17.36
N GLU A 269 -8.18 -7.22 16.80
CA GLU A 269 -7.26 -7.77 15.81
C GLU A 269 -8.05 -8.16 14.57
N ALA A 270 -7.66 -7.66 13.41
CA ALA A 270 -8.24 -8.01 12.12
C ALA A 270 -7.20 -8.73 11.27
N THR A 271 -7.62 -9.81 10.61
CA THR A 271 -6.79 -10.60 9.71
C THR A 271 -7.53 -10.75 8.38
N ASP A 272 -6.89 -10.40 7.27
CA ASP A 272 -7.46 -10.61 5.93
C ASP A 272 -7.22 -12.03 5.39
N ALA A 273 -7.78 -12.31 4.21
CA ALA A 273 -7.67 -13.60 3.55
C ALA A 273 -6.23 -13.92 3.05
N ASN A 274 -5.35 -12.93 2.99
CA ASN A 274 -3.95 -13.03 2.58
C ASN A 274 -2.98 -12.94 3.77
N GLU A 275 -3.47 -13.19 5.00
CA GLU A 275 -2.69 -13.22 6.26
C GLU A 275 -2.13 -11.84 6.68
N GLY A 276 -2.59 -10.74 6.10
CA GLY A 276 -2.32 -9.40 6.61
C GLY A 276 -3.01 -9.19 7.95
N VAL A 277 -2.28 -8.73 8.97
CA VAL A 277 -2.80 -8.55 10.33
C VAL A 277 -2.62 -7.11 10.78
N SER A 278 -3.68 -6.56 11.37
CA SER A 278 -3.62 -5.28 12.07
C SER A 278 -4.28 -5.38 13.44
N SER A 279 -3.94 -4.45 14.33
CA SER A 279 -4.58 -4.39 15.64
C SER A 279 -4.72 -2.97 16.17
N LYS A 280 -5.74 -2.76 17.00
CA LYS A 280 -5.99 -1.52 17.76
C LYS A 280 -6.38 -1.87 19.18
N LEU A 281 -6.15 -0.92 20.09
CA LEU A 281 -6.48 -1.08 21.51
C LEU A 281 -7.66 -0.19 21.89
N VAL A 282 -8.55 -0.76 22.72
CA VAL A 282 -9.56 -0.05 23.49
C VAL A 282 -9.16 -0.13 24.95
N THR A 283 -9.04 1.01 25.64
CA THR A 283 -8.58 1.07 27.02
C THR A 283 -9.65 1.66 27.94
N PHE A 284 -9.66 1.16 29.16
CA PHE A 284 -10.52 1.68 30.25
C PHE A 284 -9.92 1.32 31.60
N ASN A 285 -10.33 2.05 32.65
CA ASN A 285 -10.02 1.69 34.03
C ASN A 285 -11.22 0.96 34.63
N LYS A 286 -11.06 -0.34 34.94
CA LYS A 286 -12.14 -1.10 35.56
C LYS A 286 -12.23 -0.81 37.06
N ALA A 287 -13.32 -0.21 37.48
CA ALA A 287 -13.67 -0.06 38.88
C ALA A 287 -14.49 -1.24 39.38
N ILE A 288 -14.26 -1.65 40.61
CA ILE A 288 -15.07 -2.64 41.31
C ILE A 288 -15.76 -1.90 42.46
N ASN A 289 -17.05 -1.65 42.31
CA ASN A 289 -17.85 -0.92 43.29
C ASN A 289 -18.52 -1.84 44.32
N GLY A 290 -18.30 -3.15 44.21
CA GLY A 290 -18.84 -4.11 45.14
C GLY A 290 -18.80 -5.54 44.59
N CYS A 291 -19.13 -6.48 45.46
CA CYS A 291 -19.33 -7.86 45.10
C CYS A 291 -20.54 -8.44 45.83
N GLY A 292 -21.14 -9.46 45.28
CA GLY A 292 -22.21 -10.20 45.92
C GLY A 292 -22.11 -11.68 45.65
N TYR A 293 -22.52 -12.47 46.61
CA TYR A 293 -22.62 -13.92 46.50
C TYR A 293 -24.04 -14.36 46.83
N VAL A 294 -24.63 -15.23 46.00
CA VAL A 294 -25.95 -15.79 46.21
C VAL A 294 -25.82 -17.32 46.19
N PHE A 295 -26.25 -17.95 47.24
CA PHE A 295 -26.36 -19.40 47.36
C PHE A 295 -27.84 -19.76 47.40
N LYS A 296 -28.24 -20.85 46.72
CA LYS A 296 -29.60 -21.41 46.76
C LYS A 296 -29.53 -22.92 46.92
N LYS A 297 -30.43 -23.47 47.74
CA LYS A 297 -30.57 -24.89 47.91
C LYS A 297 -32.04 -25.28 48.10
N GLU A 298 -32.56 -26.17 47.26
CA GLU A 298 -33.90 -26.73 47.43
C GLU A 298 -34.02 -27.45 48.74
N THR A 299 -35.20 -27.34 49.36
CA THR A 299 -35.54 -27.99 50.63
C THR A 299 -36.87 -28.69 50.52
N ASN A 300 -37.04 -29.81 51.24
CA ASN A 300 -38.24 -30.62 51.25
C ASN A 300 -39.40 -29.95 52.02
N ALA A 301 -39.03 -29.06 52.94
CA ALA A 301 -40.01 -28.32 53.77
C ALA A 301 -39.60 -26.84 53.81
N LYS A 302 -40.55 -25.99 54.25
CA LYS A 302 -40.28 -24.59 54.54
C LYS A 302 -39.22 -24.44 55.61
N VAL A 303 -38.11 -23.72 55.28
CA VAL A 303 -37.12 -23.32 56.27
C VAL A 303 -37.69 -22.23 57.16
N THR A 304 -37.67 -22.42 58.44
CA THR A 304 -38.22 -21.49 59.45
C THR A 304 -37.17 -20.74 60.21
N GLN A 305 -35.95 -21.30 60.36
CA GLN A 305 -34.86 -20.67 61.05
C GLN A 305 -33.55 -20.87 60.32
N ALA A 306 -32.66 -19.87 60.43
CA ALA A 306 -31.33 -19.93 59.89
C ALA A 306 -30.30 -19.28 60.81
N ILE A 307 -29.07 -19.76 60.74
CA ILE A 307 -27.88 -19.11 61.30
C ILE A 307 -26.94 -18.86 60.15
N VAL A 308 -26.38 -17.65 60.08
CA VAL A 308 -25.40 -17.26 59.06
C VAL A 308 -24.17 -16.75 59.80
N SER A 309 -22.99 -17.21 59.36
CA SER A 309 -21.70 -16.68 59.78
C SER A 309 -20.88 -16.28 58.55
N VAL A 310 -20.16 -15.16 58.59
CA VAL A 310 -19.32 -14.70 57.50
C VAL A 310 -18.00 -14.22 58.08
N SER A 311 -16.94 -14.94 57.80
CA SER A 311 -15.59 -14.46 58.04
C SER A 311 -15.20 -13.45 57.00
N ARG A 312 -14.96 -12.21 57.40
CA ARG A 312 -14.74 -11.09 56.51
C ARG A 312 -13.81 -10.03 57.07
N LYS A 313 -13.19 -9.25 56.16
CA LYS A 313 -12.64 -7.93 56.47
C LYS A 313 -13.35 -6.93 55.58
N ILE A 314 -14.01 -5.95 56.18
CA ILE A 314 -14.72 -4.90 55.44
C ILE A 314 -14.08 -3.57 55.86
N ASP A 315 -13.62 -2.80 54.84
CA ASP A 315 -13.13 -1.44 55.07
C ASP A 315 -14.25 -0.59 55.66
N GLU A 316 -13.92 0.33 56.58
CA GLU A 316 -14.88 1.18 57.30
C GLU A 316 -15.75 2.09 56.39
N LYS A 317 -15.23 2.41 55.17
CA LYS A 317 -15.98 3.16 54.17
C LYS A 317 -16.86 2.29 53.29
N SER A 318 -16.80 0.98 53.45
CA SER A 318 -17.60 0.01 52.68
C SER A 318 -18.75 -0.51 53.50
N THR A 319 -19.82 -0.96 52.83
CA THR A 319 -20.96 -1.56 53.51
C THR A 319 -21.00 -3.05 53.23
N PHE A 320 -21.39 -3.82 54.25
CA PHE A 320 -21.65 -5.26 54.14
C PHE A 320 -23.10 -5.53 54.54
N LYS A 321 -23.80 -6.36 53.77
CA LYS A 321 -25.14 -6.84 54.09
C LYS A 321 -25.28 -8.34 53.84
N ALA A 322 -25.99 -9.01 54.73
CA ALA A 322 -26.33 -10.41 54.59
C ALA A 322 -27.87 -10.60 54.65
N TYR A 323 -28.36 -11.52 53.82
CA TYR A 323 -29.77 -11.78 53.67
C TYR A 323 -30.02 -13.29 53.61
N VAL A 324 -31.18 -13.71 54.10
CA VAL A 324 -31.70 -15.05 53.93
C VAL A 324 -33.11 -15.03 53.36
N CYS A 325 -33.50 -16.09 52.69
CA CYS A 325 -34.89 -16.34 52.31
C CYS A 325 -35.20 -17.84 52.30
N ASN A 326 -36.47 -18.19 52.36
CA ASN A 326 -36.94 -19.61 52.29
C ASN A 326 -37.64 -19.90 50.96
N ASN A 327 -37.77 -18.94 50.07
CA ASN A 327 -38.34 -19.05 48.74
C ASN A 327 -37.41 -18.67 47.63
N ALA A 328 -36.13 -19.06 47.71
CA ALA A 328 -35.08 -18.63 46.81
C ALA A 328 -35.27 -19.02 45.33
N ASN A 329 -36.18 -19.96 45.02
CA ASN A 329 -36.49 -20.38 43.67
C ASN A 329 -37.64 -19.54 43.03
N ASP A 330 -38.26 -18.64 43.80
CA ASP A 330 -39.28 -17.74 43.27
C ASP A 330 -38.62 -16.72 42.31
N ALA A 331 -39.39 -16.22 41.35
CA ALA A 331 -38.92 -15.17 40.45
C ALA A 331 -38.52 -13.86 41.20
N ALA A 332 -39.22 -13.60 42.34
CA ALA A 332 -38.92 -12.52 43.30
C ALA A 332 -38.80 -13.09 44.71
N PRO A 333 -37.66 -13.61 45.14
CA PRO A 333 -37.47 -14.13 46.46
C PRO A 333 -37.61 -13.07 47.57
N ALA A 334 -38.27 -13.42 48.67
CA ALA A 334 -38.44 -12.54 49.81
C ALA A 334 -37.18 -12.54 50.69
N TRP A 335 -36.20 -11.72 50.31
CA TRP A 335 -34.97 -11.59 51.04
C TRP A 335 -35.17 -10.83 52.37
N GLU A 336 -34.75 -11.41 53.49
CA GLU A 336 -34.79 -10.83 54.81
C GLU A 336 -33.36 -10.50 55.26
N GLU A 337 -33.08 -9.24 55.64
CA GLU A 337 -31.75 -8.82 56.08
C GLU A 337 -31.41 -9.40 57.45
N VAL A 338 -30.23 -9.99 57.56
CA VAL A 338 -29.73 -10.65 58.80
C VAL A 338 -28.35 -10.11 59.22
N THR A 339 -27.92 -8.99 58.71
CA THR A 339 -26.58 -8.42 58.96
C THR A 339 -26.28 -8.33 60.43
N GLU A 340 -27.20 -7.79 61.22
CA GLU A 340 -27.05 -7.62 62.68
C GLU A 340 -27.38 -8.91 63.50
N MET A 341 -27.88 -9.96 62.81
CA MET A 341 -28.28 -11.22 63.40
C MET A 341 -27.32 -12.36 63.09
N MET A 342 -26.17 -12.03 62.51
CA MET A 342 -25.16 -13.07 62.21
C MET A 342 -24.73 -13.80 63.48
N GLU A 343 -24.44 -15.11 63.33
CA GLU A 343 -24.09 -16.03 64.41
C GLU A 343 -25.20 -16.26 65.48
N LYS A 344 -26.40 -15.69 65.23
CA LYS A 344 -27.61 -15.90 66.06
C LYS A 344 -28.67 -16.60 65.23
N ILE A 345 -29.60 -17.24 65.91
CA ILE A 345 -30.78 -17.86 65.26
C ILE A 345 -31.67 -16.73 64.75
N TYR A 346 -31.92 -16.73 63.44
CA TYR A 346 -32.88 -15.85 62.83
C TYR A 346 -34.13 -16.65 62.43
N THR A 347 -35.32 -16.17 62.79
CA THR A 347 -36.60 -16.80 62.41
C THR A 347 -37.10 -16.07 61.17
N LEU A 348 -37.24 -16.81 60.04
CA LEU A 348 -37.71 -16.26 58.77
C LEU A 348 -39.23 -15.91 58.89
N LYS A 349 -39.58 -14.75 58.38
CA LYS A 349 -40.96 -14.21 58.41
C LYS A 349 -41.77 -14.61 57.23
N ASN A 350 -41.12 -14.85 56.06
CA ASN A 350 -41.84 -15.22 54.87
C ASN A 350 -42.53 -16.60 54.98
N ASP A 351 -43.83 -16.63 54.62
CA ASP A 351 -44.65 -17.83 54.67
C ASP A 351 -45.20 -18.27 53.30
N LYS A 352 -44.77 -17.62 52.22
CA LYS A 352 -45.28 -17.80 50.87
C LYS A 352 -44.18 -18.21 49.92
N LYS A 353 -44.55 -19.02 48.89
CA LYS A 353 -43.73 -19.31 47.74
C LYS A 353 -44.57 -19.36 46.47
N THR A 354 -43.98 -19.05 45.33
CA THR A 354 -44.58 -19.19 44.00
C THR A 354 -43.98 -20.35 43.21
N ALA A 355 -42.74 -20.72 43.52
CA ALA A 355 -42.06 -21.87 42.94
C ALA A 355 -42.62 -23.19 43.45
N ALA A 356 -42.47 -24.27 42.69
CA ALA A 356 -42.96 -25.62 43.06
C ALA A 356 -42.40 -26.09 44.39
N LYS A 357 -41.14 -25.82 44.71
CA LYS A 357 -40.45 -26.25 45.93
C LYS A 357 -39.96 -25.06 46.75
N TRP A 358 -39.90 -25.27 48.05
CA TRP A 358 -39.18 -24.36 48.93
C TRP A 358 -37.69 -24.42 48.61
N ALA A 359 -36.97 -23.33 48.82
CA ALA A 359 -35.52 -23.25 48.66
C ALA A 359 -34.95 -22.24 49.65
N PHE A 360 -33.98 -22.67 50.44
CA PHE A 360 -33.19 -21.76 51.24
C PHE A 360 -32.27 -20.95 50.32
N GLY A 361 -32.25 -19.64 50.57
CA GLY A 361 -31.33 -18.70 49.92
C GLY A 361 -30.51 -17.96 50.95
N LEU A 362 -29.24 -17.79 50.65
CA LEU A 362 -28.31 -16.90 51.36
C LEU A 362 -27.72 -15.94 50.35
N LYS A 363 -27.77 -14.64 50.63
CA LYS A 363 -27.15 -13.58 49.83
C LYS A 363 -26.28 -12.73 50.74
N VAL A 364 -25.06 -12.45 50.29
CA VAL A 364 -24.17 -11.47 50.91
C VAL A 364 -23.77 -10.43 49.88
N GLU A 365 -23.70 -9.18 50.28
CA GLU A 365 -23.35 -8.07 49.44
C GLU A 365 -22.31 -7.18 50.14
N VAL A 366 -21.28 -6.79 49.41
CA VAL A 366 -20.32 -5.74 49.80
C VAL A 366 -20.38 -4.65 48.81
N VAL A 367 -20.65 -3.44 49.24
CA VAL A 367 -20.60 -2.24 48.41
C VAL A 367 -19.41 -1.41 48.83
N ARG A 368 -18.50 -1.15 47.91
CA ARG A 368 -17.29 -0.34 48.14
C ARG A 368 -17.66 1.14 48.27
N GLY A 369 -17.26 1.80 49.33
CA GLY A 369 -17.37 3.22 49.47
C GLY A 369 -16.34 3.99 48.64
N LYS A 370 -16.54 5.26 48.47
CA LYS A 370 -15.55 6.13 47.80
C LYS A 370 -14.26 6.15 48.62
N ASP A 371 -13.13 5.95 47.94
CA ASP A 371 -11.79 5.87 48.52
C ASP A 371 -11.65 4.79 49.63
N ALA A 372 -12.47 3.73 49.55
CA ALA A 372 -12.37 2.59 50.44
C ALA A 372 -11.15 1.71 50.11
N GLY A 373 -10.53 1.17 51.15
CA GLY A 373 -9.50 0.13 51.01
C GLY A 373 -10.07 -1.22 50.62
N ASP A 374 -9.25 -2.27 50.75
CA ASP A 374 -9.65 -3.63 50.36
C ASP A 374 -10.62 -4.25 51.36
N SER A 375 -11.70 -4.79 50.82
CA SER A 375 -12.70 -5.59 51.53
C SER A 375 -12.73 -6.99 50.92
N TYR A 376 -12.81 -8.03 51.76
CA TYR A 376 -12.89 -9.40 51.29
C TYR A 376 -13.71 -10.31 52.23
N LEU A 377 -14.26 -11.36 51.64
CA LEU A 377 -14.96 -12.43 52.35
C LEU A 377 -14.07 -13.68 52.31
N ASN A 378 -13.77 -14.26 53.47
CA ASN A 378 -12.92 -15.45 53.60
C ASN A 378 -13.74 -16.75 53.53
N ALA A 379 -14.85 -16.76 54.30
CA ALA A 379 -15.70 -17.93 54.38
C ALA A 379 -17.14 -17.53 54.70
N ILE A 380 -18.07 -18.31 54.25
CA ILE A 380 -19.50 -18.19 54.55
C ILE A 380 -19.98 -19.53 55.11
N GLY A 381 -20.48 -19.53 56.32
CA GLY A 381 -21.12 -20.67 56.97
C GLY A 381 -22.62 -20.42 57.12
N TYR A 382 -23.39 -21.47 57.06
CA TYR A 382 -24.83 -21.41 57.30
C TYR A 382 -25.37 -22.73 57.84
N SER A 383 -26.41 -22.63 58.63
CA SER A 383 -27.25 -23.76 59.07
C SER A 383 -28.71 -23.30 59.00
N TYR A 384 -29.63 -24.22 58.70
CA TYR A 384 -31.06 -23.97 58.67
C TYR A 384 -31.89 -25.16 59.10
N ARG A 385 -33.12 -24.91 59.58
CA ARG A 385 -34.12 -25.92 59.92
C ARG A 385 -35.56 -25.50 59.56
#